data_170bc3d81202945edb070de7276d7ec2
#
_entry.id   170bc3d81202945edb070de7276d7ec2
#
_cell.length_a   1.000
_cell.length_b   1.000
_cell.length_c   1.000
_cell.angle_alpha   90.00
_cell.angle_beta   90.00
_cell.angle_gamma   90.00
#
_symmetry.space_group_name_H-M   'P 1'
#
loop_
_entity.id
_entity.type
_entity.pdbx_description
1 polymer ?
#
loop_
_entity_poly.entity_id
_entity_poly.type
_entity_poly.pdbx_seq_one_letter_code
_entity_poly.pdbx_strand_id
1 'polypeptide(L)'
;MRLTMADYDPDNIFAKILRGEIPNKTVYENEHVLAFEDINPQAPVHILVIPKGPYIDMGDFSKKASEEEQIAFSRSIGDIAKILELEKMGFRAIANTGINGLQEVPHYHLHILGGQPLGRMINLS
;
A
#
# COMPACT_ATOMS: atom_id res chain seq x y z
N MET A 1 16.95 24.99 0.14
CA MET A 1 16.80 24.29 -0.49
C MET A 1 15.90 23.49 -0.39
N ARG A 2 15.37 23.38 -0.81
CA ARG A 2 14.40 22.66 -0.77
C ARG A 2 14.71 21.40 -0.74
N LEU A 3 14.47 21.08 -0.11
CA LEU A 3 14.41 20.08 -0.21
C LEU A 3 13.41 19.65 -0.71
N THR A 4 13.44 19.50 -1.29
CA THR A 4 12.66 19.11 -2.11
C THR A 4 11.98 18.05 -1.83
N MET A 5 10.99 18.19 -1.95
CA MET A 5 10.16 17.23 -2.26
C MET A 5 10.64 16.60 -3.41
N ALA A 6 10.95 15.41 -3.28
CA ALA A 6 11.32 14.60 -4.40
C ALA A 6 10.17 14.56 -5.38
N ASP A 7 10.48 14.67 -6.63
CA ASP A 7 9.52 14.40 -7.68
C ASP A 7 9.23 12.92 -7.70
N TYR A 8 8.05 12.55 -8.13
CA TYR A 8 7.69 11.15 -8.27
C TYR A 8 8.60 10.47 -9.29
N ASP A 9 9.19 9.35 -8.90
CA ASP A 9 10.06 8.56 -9.77
C ASP A 9 9.22 7.53 -10.54
N PRO A 10 9.02 7.72 -11.86
CA PRO A 10 8.20 6.78 -12.64
C PRO A 10 8.87 5.44 -12.89
N ASP A 11 10.12 5.27 -12.48
CA ASP A 11 10.82 4.01 -12.63
C ASP A 11 10.77 3.14 -11.37
N ASN A 12 9.98 3.52 -10.37
CA ASN A 12 9.81 2.67 -9.20
C ASN A 12 9.03 1.41 -9.58
N ILE A 13 9.23 0.36 -8.79
CA ILE A 13 8.70 -0.96 -9.13
C ILE A 13 7.16 -0.99 -9.18
N PHE A 14 6.49 -0.19 -8.33
CA PHE A 14 5.02 -0.19 -8.33
C PHE A 14 4.46 0.53 -9.56
N ALA A 15 5.13 1.60 -10.00
CA ALA A 15 4.76 2.26 -11.25
C ALA A 15 4.89 1.29 -12.42
N LYS A 16 5.93 0.47 -12.43
CA LYS A 16 6.12 -0.54 -13.47
C LYS A 16 5.05 -1.62 -13.42
N ILE A 17 4.63 -2.03 -12.23
CA ILE A 17 3.52 -2.96 -12.08
C ILE A 17 2.24 -2.36 -12.65
N LEU A 18 1.98 -1.09 -12.34
CA LEU A 18 0.79 -0.41 -12.85
C LEU A 18 0.76 -0.29 -14.36
N ARG A 19 1.92 -0.18 -14.99
CA ARG A 19 2.04 -0.12 -16.45
C ARG A 19 2.03 -1.50 -17.10
N GLY A 20 1.99 -2.56 -16.32
CA GLY A 20 2.01 -3.92 -16.85
C GLY A 20 3.40 -4.42 -17.26
N GLU A 21 4.46 -3.70 -16.87
CA GLU A 21 5.83 -4.11 -17.20
C GLU A 21 6.36 -5.19 -16.27
N ILE A 22 5.80 -5.29 -15.08
CA ILE A 22 6.15 -6.32 -14.11
C ILE A 22 4.86 -7.02 -13.68
N PRO A 23 4.81 -8.36 -13.70
CA PRO A 23 3.60 -9.08 -13.32
C PRO A 23 3.36 -8.99 -11.80
N ASN A 24 2.11 -9.19 -11.41
CA ASN A 24 1.73 -9.23 -10.00
C ASN A 24 0.57 -10.22 -9.82
N LYS A 25 0.35 -10.64 -8.57
CA LYS A 25 -0.82 -11.45 -8.23
C LYS A 25 -1.89 -10.54 -7.68
N THR A 26 -2.73 -10.04 -8.57
CA THR A 26 -3.80 -9.11 -8.21
C THR A 26 -4.84 -9.78 -7.33
N VAL A 27 -5.17 -9.12 -6.23
CA VAL A 27 -6.22 -9.55 -5.30
C VAL A 27 -7.47 -8.70 -5.49
N TYR A 28 -7.30 -7.43 -5.82
CA TYR A 28 -8.39 -6.48 -5.91
C TYR A 28 -7.97 -5.32 -6.81
N GLU A 29 -8.89 -4.82 -7.59
CA GLU A 29 -8.61 -3.67 -8.46
C GLU A 29 -9.89 -2.92 -8.75
N ASN A 30 -9.79 -1.59 -8.76
CA ASN A 30 -10.84 -0.74 -9.29
C ASN A 30 -10.19 0.41 -10.07
N GLU A 31 -10.96 1.43 -10.41
CA GLU A 31 -10.45 2.55 -11.21
C GLU A 31 -9.26 3.26 -10.58
N HIS A 32 -9.21 3.33 -9.25
CA HIS A 32 -8.23 4.13 -8.52
C HIS A 32 -7.22 3.34 -7.70
N VAL A 33 -7.43 2.04 -7.53
CA VAL A 33 -6.67 1.22 -6.57
C VAL A 33 -6.29 -0.12 -7.17
N LEU A 34 -5.08 -0.57 -6.87
CA LEU A 34 -4.62 -1.93 -7.17
C LEU A 34 -4.12 -2.56 -5.87
N ALA A 35 -4.50 -3.80 -5.61
CA ALA A 35 -3.98 -4.54 -4.48
C ALA A 35 -3.46 -5.90 -4.96
N PHE A 36 -2.28 -6.28 -4.46
CA PHE A 36 -1.62 -7.51 -4.90
C PHE A 36 -0.78 -8.11 -3.78
N GLU A 37 -0.44 -9.39 -3.93
CA GLU A 37 0.35 -10.09 -2.92
C GLU A 37 1.78 -9.60 -2.91
N ASP A 38 2.34 -9.42 -1.71
CA ASP A 38 3.75 -9.10 -1.55
C ASP A 38 4.55 -10.37 -1.90
N ILE A 39 5.61 -10.20 -2.69
CA ILE A 39 6.43 -11.35 -3.11
C ILE A 39 7.32 -11.89 -1.99
N ASN A 40 7.50 -11.11 -0.92
CA ASN A 40 8.24 -11.52 0.27
C ASN A 40 7.32 -11.42 1.49
N PRO A 41 6.30 -12.28 1.59
CA PRO A 41 5.29 -12.11 2.63
C PRO A 41 5.87 -12.31 4.03
N GLN A 42 5.45 -11.44 4.95
CA GLN A 42 5.87 -11.52 6.36
C GLN A 42 4.77 -12.08 7.24
N ALA A 43 3.66 -12.51 6.65
CA ALA A 43 2.55 -13.13 7.33
C ALA A 43 1.82 -14.02 6.30
N PRO A 44 0.96 -14.95 6.74
CA PRO A 44 0.20 -15.79 5.81
C PRO A 44 -0.60 -14.97 4.80
N VAL A 45 -1.12 -13.81 5.22
CA VAL A 45 -1.71 -12.85 4.30
C VAL A 45 -0.85 -11.58 4.38
N HIS A 46 -0.31 -11.17 3.24
CA HIS A 46 0.47 -9.94 3.16
C HIS A 46 0.20 -9.30 1.81
N ILE A 47 -0.64 -8.27 1.83
CA ILE A 47 -1.13 -7.60 0.62
C ILE A 47 -0.61 -6.17 0.61
N LEU A 48 -0.28 -5.69 -0.58
CA LEU A 48 0.06 -4.29 -0.80
C LEU A 48 -1.10 -3.61 -1.50
N VAL A 49 -1.57 -2.50 -0.95
CA VAL A 49 -2.64 -1.70 -1.54
C VAL A 49 -2.03 -0.39 -2.00
N ILE A 50 -2.14 -0.10 -3.28
CA ILE A 50 -1.55 1.12 -3.85
C ILE A 50 -2.59 1.93 -4.61
N PRO A 51 -2.50 3.27 -4.58
CA PRO A 51 -3.29 4.09 -5.50
C PRO A 51 -2.68 3.98 -6.89
N LYS A 52 -3.52 4.15 -7.91
CA LYS A 52 -3.03 4.14 -9.29
C LYS A 52 -2.34 5.45 -9.67
N GLY A 53 -2.65 6.54 -8.97
CA GLY A 53 -2.00 7.82 -9.21
C GLY A 53 -0.57 7.86 -8.66
N PRO A 54 0.23 8.82 -9.12
CA PRO A 54 1.66 8.89 -8.80
C PRO A 54 1.93 9.61 -7.48
N TYR A 55 1.58 9.01 -6.38
CA TYR A 55 1.78 9.57 -5.05
C TYR A 55 2.94 8.89 -4.36
N ILE A 56 3.84 9.68 -3.77
CA ILE A 56 5.09 9.17 -3.19
C ILE A 56 4.86 8.45 -1.87
N ASP A 57 4.01 9.00 -1.02
CA ASP A 57 3.78 8.44 0.32
C ASP A 57 2.39 8.84 0.83
N MET A 58 2.07 8.42 2.05
CA MET A 58 0.77 8.69 2.64
C MET A 58 0.46 10.17 2.71
N GLY A 59 1.43 11.00 3.12
CA GLY A 59 1.23 12.45 3.22
C GLY A 59 0.95 13.08 1.87
N ASP A 60 1.70 12.67 0.84
CA ASP A 60 1.52 13.15 -0.52
C ASP A 60 0.12 12.81 -1.02
N PHE A 61 -0.30 11.56 -0.83
CA PHE A 61 -1.63 11.12 -1.21
C PHE A 61 -2.72 11.89 -0.48
N SER A 62 -2.58 12.04 0.84
CA SER A 62 -3.61 12.70 1.63
C SER A 62 -3.79 14.17 1.26
N LYS A 63 -2.73 14.82 0.78
CA LYS A 63 -2.78 16.23 0.41
C LYS A 63 -3.21 16.47 -1.02
N LYS A 64 -2.83 15.59 -1.94
CA LYS A 64 -2.98 15.87 -3.38
C LYS A 64 -4.04 15.04 -4.07
N ALA A 65 -4.37 13.86 -3.56
CA ALA A 65 -5.35 13.00 -4.22
C ALA A 65 -6.74 13.62 -4.16
N SER A 66 -7.55 13.36 -5.18
CA SER A 66 -8.92 13.84 -5.20
C SER A 66 -9.74 13.16 -4.11
N GLU A 67 -10.90 13.75 -3.79
CA GLU A 67 -11.81 13.11 -2.84
C GLU A 67 -12.23 11.72 -3.33
N GLU A 68 -12.47 11.60 -4.62
CA GLU A 68 -12.85 10.33 -5.22
C GLU A 68 -11.77 9.27 -5.05
N GLU A 69 -10.50 9.65 -5.27
CA GLU A 69 -9.38 8.74 -5.05
C GLU A 69 -9.25 8.33 -3.59
N GLN A 70 -9.43 9.28 -2.68
CA GLN A 70 -9.30 9.01 -1.25
C GLN A 70 -10.41 8.11 -0.74
N ILE A 71 -11.64 8.34 -1.20
CA ILE A 71 -12.76 7.49 -0.82
C ILE A 71 -12.55 6.07 -1.37
N ALA A 72 -12.15 5.96 -2.62
CA ALA A 72 -11.91 4.66 -3.25
C ALA A 72 -10.83 3.87 -2.51
N PHE A 73 -9.75 4.56 -2.13
CA PHE A 73 -8.65 3.92 -1.41
C PHE A 73 -9.11 3.41 -0.04
N SER A 74 -9.79 4.27 0.71
CA SER A 74 -10.28 3.88 2.04
C SER A 74 -11.25 2.71 1.97
N ARG A 75 -12.19 2.74 1.04
CA ARG A 75 -13.18 1.66 0.89
C ARG A 75 -12.57 0.36 0.42
N SER A 76 -11.49 0.42 -0.36
CA SER A 76 -10.82 -0.79 -0.84
C SER A 76 -10.31 -1.66 0.30
N ILE A 77 -9.92 -1.03 1.42
CA ILE A 77 -9.41 -1.77 2.57
C ILE A 77 -10.49 -2.73 3.12
N GLY A 78 -11.71 -2.21 3.29
CA GLY A 78 -12.82 -3.04 3.74
C GLY A 78 -13.19 -4.12 2.74
N ASP A 79 -13.17 -3.79 1.46
CA ASP A 79 -13.46 -4.77 0.41
C ASP A 79 -12.44 -5.91 0.39
N ILE A 80 -11.17 -5.57 0.51
CA ILE A 80 -10.09 -6.55 0.54
C ILE A 80 -10.21 -7.45 1.78
N ALA A 81 -10.48 -6.84 2.94
CA ALA A 81 -10.66 -7.60 4.17
C ALA A 81 -11.80 -8.61 4.05
N LYS A 82 -12.87 -8.24 3.37
CA LYS A 82 -13.99 -9.14 3.14
C LYS A 82 -13.61 -10.27 2.19
N ILE A 83 -12.98 -9.93 1.07
CA ILE A 83 -12.56 -10.92 0.06
C ILE A 83 -11.62 -11.96 0.66
N LEU A 84 -10.68 -11.53 1.49
CA LEU A 84 -9.67 -12.40 2.09
C LEU A 84 -10.10 -12.97 3.44
N GLU A 85 -11.35 -12.73 3.83
CA GLU A 85 -11.92 -13.26 5.07
C GLU A 85 -11.13 -12.84 6.31
N LEU A 86 -10.70 -11.57 6.33
CA LEU A 86 -9.95 -11.02 7.46
C LEU A 86 -10.81 -10.28 8.47
N GLU A 87 -12.10 -10.10 8.17
CA GLU A 87 -12.97 -9.26 9.00
C GLU A 87 -13.13 -9.82 10.41
N LYS A 88 -13.30 -11.14 10.52
CA LYS A 88 -13.60 -11.76 11.82
C LYS A 88 -12.42 -11.77 12.75
N MET A 89 -11.25 -12.20 12.27
CA MET A 89 -10.06 -12.32 13.10
C MET A 89 -9.22 -11.07 13.11
N GLY A 90 -9.45 -10.19 12.15
CA GLY A 90 -8.74 -8.92 12.09
C GLY A 90 -7.44 -8.97 11.31
N PHE A 91 -6.84 -7.80 11.17
CA PHE A 91 -5.60 -7.65 10.42
C PHE A 91 -4.91 -6.37 10.88
N ARG A 92 -3.68 -6.19 10.44
CA ARG A 92 -2.92 -4.96 10.72
C ARG A 92 -2.66 -4.25 9.41
N ALA A 93 -2.89 -2.93 9.39
CA ALA A 93 -2.59 -2.08 8.25
C ALA A 93 -1.42 -1.18 8.61
N ILE A 94 -0.37 -1.17 7.78
CA ILE A 94 0.85 -0.42 8.04
C ILE A 94 1.21 0.41 6.82
N ALA A 95 1.44 1.71 7.02
CA ALA A 95 1.98 2.59 6.00
C ALA A 95 3.32 3.12 6.51
N ASN A 96 4.38 2.91 5.75
CA ASN A 96 5.71 3.39 6.08
C ASN A 96 6.02 4.62 5.23
N THR A 97 6.50 5.68 5.87
CA THR A 97 6.82 6.93 5.18
C THR A 97 8.25 7.35 5.50
N GLY A 98 9.02 7.63 4.48
CA GLY A 98 10.34 8.25 4.61
C GLY A 98 11.37 7.38 5.31
N ILE A 99 12.45 8.03 5.74
CA ILE A 99 13.60 7.34 6.33
C ILE A 99 13.24 6.65 7.64
N ASN A 100 12.55 7.36 8.52
CA ASN A 100 12.22 6.79 9.83
C ASN A 100 11.21 5.65 9.73
N GLY A 101 10.38 5.64 8.71
CA GLY A 101 9.44 4.56 8.48
C GLY A 101 10.00 3.44 7.62
N LEU A 102 11.24 3.56 7.15
CA LEU A 102 11.89 2.58 6.29
C LEU A 102 11.11 2.32 5.00
N GLN A 103 10.60 3.39 4.39
CA GLN A 103 9.89 3.26 3.13
C GLN A 103 10.88 2.87 2.03
N GLU A 104 10.67 1.72 1.42
CA GLU A 104 11.58 1.20 0.40
C GLU A 104 11.23 1.63 -1.01
N VAL A 105 9.94 1.69 -1.33
CA VAL A 105 9.48 2.04 -2.67
C VAL A 105 8.78 3.41 -2.61
N PRO A 106 9.22 4.38 -3.43
CA PRO A 106 8.66 5.73 -3.39
C PRO A 106 7.36 5.85 -4.18
N HIS A 107 6.41 4.99 -3.87
CA HIS A 107 5.03 5.02 -4.32
C HIS A 107 4.19 4.58 -3.13
N TYR A 108 3.22 5.42 -2.74
CA TYR A 108 2.42 5.15 -1.55
C TYR A 108 1.85 3.73 -1.59
N HIS A 109 2.04 3.01 -0.50
CA HIS A 109 1.47 1.67 -0.36
C HIS A 109 1.15 1.38 1.09
N LEU A 110 0.08 0.63 1.29
CA LEU A 110 -0.36 0.19 2.59
C LEU A 110 -0.23 -1.32 2.65
N HIS A 111 0.46 -1.81 3.68
CA HIS A 111 0.56 -3.26 3.91
C HIS A 111 -0.67 -3.72 4.68
N ILE A 112 -1.28 -4.81 4.23
CA ILE A 112 -2.31 -5.50 5.00
C ILE A 112 -1.75 -6.86 5.37
N LEU A 113 -1.62 -7.11 6.67
CA LEU A 113 -1.04 -8.34 7.19
C LEU A 113 -2.05 -9.04 8.08
N GLY A 114 -2.20 -10.35 7.91
CA GLY A 114 -3.15 -11.11 8.70
C GLY A 114 -2.93 -12.61 8.54
N GLY A 115 -3.95 -13.35 8.91
CA GLY A 115 -3.91 -14.80 8.81
C GLY A 115 -3.36 -15.48 10.06
N GLN A 116 -2.84 -14.71 11.01
CA GLN A 116 -2.35 -15.20 12.31
C GLN A 116 -2.09 -13.99 13.21
N PRO A 117 -1.92 -14.20 14.53
CA PRO A 117 -1.48 -13.12 15.40
C PRO A 117 -0.12 -12.60 14.95
N LEU A 118 0.05 -11.29 14.97
CA LEU A 118 1.22 -10.63 14.37
C LEU A 118 2.26 -10.16 15.39
N GLY A 119 1.99 -10.38 16.68
CA GLY A 119 2.89 -9.93 17.70
C GLY A 119 2.68 -8.47 18.06
N ARG A 120 3.64 -7.87 18.71
CA ARG A 120 3.53 -6.49 19.16
C ARG A 120 3.50 -5.53 17.99
N MET A 121 2.87 -4.38 18.22
CA MET A 121 2.75 -3.35 17.19
C MET A 121 4.11 -2.84 16.75
N ILE A 122 5.04 -2.63 17.68
CA ILE A 122 6.38 -2.14 17.40
C ILE A 122 7.41 -2.95 18.16
N ASN A 123 8.51 -3.27 17.48
CA ASN A 123 9.68 -3.87 18.10
C ASN A 123 10.88 -3.03 17.70
N LEU A 124 11.47 -2.31 18.66
CA LEU A 124 12.57 -1.38 18.41
C LEU A 124 13.94 -1.99 18.68
N SER A 125 14.04 -3.29 18.85
CA SER A 125 15.31 -3.96 19.13
C SER A 125 16.33 -3.82 18.02
#